data_bfde0e1a010d277a5f4eaf3abca8ef3f
#
_entry.id   bfde0e1a010d277a5f4eaf3abca8ef3f
#
_cell.length_a   1.000
_cell.length_b   1.000
_cell.length_c   1.000
_cell.angle_alpha   90.00
_cell.angle_beta   90.00
_cell.angle_gamma   90.00
#
_symmetry.space_group_name_H-M   'P 1'
#
loop_
_entity.id
_entity.type
_entity.pdbx_description
1 polymer ?
#
loop_
_entity_poly.entity_id
_entity_poly.type
_entity_poly.pdbx_seq_one_letter_code
_entity_poly.pdbx_strand_id
1 'polypeptide(L)'
;MDPITTDNILYGTSLIAYKIEYAQRKTLGIKVHPDGSVTLKAPVDATLEEIQKKVRHRAAWILRQKRYFESFGTPTTERQYVSGESHLYLGRQYMLRIKEGKTNTVHYQNNILEIECQNKEDAGKVLQKWYRERAKIKFTEYAQPIIGQFSAYGVQPKNLTVRKWKSVGAIARLMVTFF
;
A
#
# COMPACT_ATOMS: atom_id res chain seq x y z
N MET A 1 -11.68 11.56 20.30
CA MET A 1 -12.04 11.27 18.90
C MET A 1 -12.35 12.61 18.27
N ASP A 2 -11.48 13.05 17.38
CA ASP A 2 -11.69 14.31 16.68
C ASP A 2 -12.89 14.18 15.74
N PRO A 3 -13.80 15.18 15.65
CA PRO A 3 -15.00 15.08 14.83
C PRO A 3 -14.61 14.98 13.34
N ILE A 4 -14.95 13.86 12.72
CA ILE A 4 -14.83 13.71 11.27
C ILE A 4 -16.00 14.49 10.66
N THR A 5 -15.70 15.61 10.02
CA THR A 5 -16.70 16.43 9.32
C THR A 5 -16.65 16.09 7.84
N THR A 6 -17.81 15.88 7.24
CA THR A 6 -17.92 15.68 5.78
C THR A 6 -18.47 16.94 5.13
N ASP A 7 -17.85 17.37 4.04
CA ASP A 7 -18.29 18.55 3.27
C ASP A 7 -18.07 18.30 1.78
N ASN A 8 -18.57 19.19 0.94
CA ASN A 8 -18.43 19.11 -0.52
C ASN A 8 -18.32 20.48 -1.16
N ILE A 9 -17.72 20.51 -2.35
CA ILE A 9 -17.74 21.68 -3.22
C ILE A 9 -18.16 21.30 -4.64
N LEU A 10 -18.83 22.23 -5.31
CA LEU A 10 -19.09 22.13 -6.74
C LEU A 10 -17.95 22.81 -7.52
N TYR A 11 -17.39 22.10 -8.50
CA TYR A 11 -16.38 22.62 -9.43
C TYR A 11 -16.75 22.26 -10.86
N GLY A 12 -17.21 23.25 -11.61
CA GLY A 12 -17.90 23.02 -12.89
C GLY A 12 -19.16 22.19 -12.67
N THR A 13 -19.25 21.05 -13.37
CA THR A 13 -20.34 20.05 -13.22
C THR A 13 -20.02 18.94 -12.21
N SER A 14 -18.83 18.96 -11.61
CA SER A 14 -18.35 17.87 -10.74
C SER A 14 -18.51 18.23 -9.27
N LEU A 15 -19.21 17.38 -8.52
CA LEU A 15 -19.29 17.46 -7.07
C LEU A 15 -18.08 16.74 -6.45
N ILE A 16 -17.31 17.46 -5.63
CA ILE A 16 -16.17 16.90 -4.89
C ILE A 16 -16.55 16.83 -3.43
N ALA A 17 -16.94 15.64 -2.99
CA ALA A 17 -17.15 15.33 -1.57
C ALA A 17 -15.83 14.94 -0.92
N TYR A 18 -15.62 15.36 0.34
CA TYR A 18 -14.41 15.07 1.11
C TYR A 18 -14.69 14.96 2.60
N LYS A 19 -13.81 14.22 3.29
CA LYS A 19 -13.79 14.12 4.76
C LYS A 19 -12.71 15.04 5.31
N ILE A 20 -13.01 15.74 6.41
CA ILE A 20 -12.07 16.62 7.11
C ILE A 20 -11.68 15.96 8.42
N GLU A 21 -10.37 15.80 8.62
CA GLU A 21 -9.74 15.39 9.87
C GLU A 21 -8.94 16.60 10.38
N TYR A 22 -9.28 17.10 11.55
CA TYR A 22 -8.50 18.16 12.19
C TYR A 22 -7.32 17.57 12.94
N ALA A 23 -6.16 18.19 12.83
CA ALA A 23 -4.93 17.73 13.45
C ALA A 23 -4.01 18.89 13.82
N GLN A 24 -3.12 18.69 14.75
CA GLN A 24 -2.05 19.64 15.14
C GLN A 24 -1.04 19.77 13.99
N ARG A 25 -1.30 20.68 13.06
CA ARG A 25 -0.46 20.93 11.88
C ARG A 25 -0.60 22.36 11.38
N LYS A 26 0.39 22.83 10.62
CA LYS A 26 0.41 24.22 10.11
C LYS A 26 -0.21 24.36 8.71
N THR A 27 -0.43 23.28 7.97
CA THR A 27 -0.86 23.33 6.57
C THR A 27 -1.96 22.33 6.27
N LEU A 28 -2.87 22.66 5.35
CA LEU A 28 -3.87 21.74 4.83
C LEU A 28 -3.21 20.67 3.96
N GLY A 29 -3.50 19.41 4.20
CA GLY A 29 -3.13 18.30 3.34
C GLY A 29 -4.35 17.72 2.63
N ILE A 30 -4.25 17.47 1.32
CA ILE A 30 -5.31 16.84 0.53
C ILE A 30 -4.79 15.50 0.06
N LYS A 31 -5.55 14.43 0.31
CA LYS A 31 -5.25 13.08 -0.14
C LYS A 31 -6.42 12.53 -0.94
N VAL A 32 -6.17 12.10 -2.17
CA VAL A 32 -7.11 11.34 -2.97
C VAL A 32 -6.75 9.86 -2.87
N HIS A 33 -7.72 9.02 -2.55
CA HIS A 33 -7.53 7.58 -2.39
C HIS A 33 -7.84 6.84 -3.69
N PRO A 34 -7.34 5.60 -3.86
CA PRO A 34 -7.60 4.78 -5.04
C PRO A 34 -9.08 4.45 -5.27
N ASP A 35 -9.91 4.47 -4.21
CA ASP A 35 -11.37 4.31 -4.28
C ASP A 35 -12.11 5.59 -4.70
N GLY A 36 -11.36 6.66 -5.04
CA GLY A 36 -11.91 7.95 -5.41
C GLY A 36 -12.34 8.82 -4.22
N SER A 37 -12.24 8.34 -2.98
CA SER A 37 -12.53 9.15 -1.80
C SER A 37 -11.45 10.22 -1.56
N VAL A 38 -11.84 11.35 -0.96
CA VAL A 38 -10.93 12.46 -0.66
C VAL A 38 -10.92 12.72 0.83
N THR A 39 -9.74 12.74 1.41
CA THR A 39 -9.53 13.08 2.83
C THR A 39 -8.67 14.33 2.96
N LEU A 40 -9.11 15.27 3.77
CA LEU A 40 -8.37 16.47 4.11
C LEU A 40 -7.85 16.35 5.53
N LYS A 41 -6.60 16.72 5.73
CA LYS A 41 -6.04 16.97 7.08
C LYS A 41 -5.86 18.46 7.24
N ALA A 42 -6.67 19.08 8.10
CA ALA A 42 -6.69 20.50 8.34
C ALA A 42 -6.06 20.86 9.69
N PRO A 43 -5.47 22.05 9.86
CA PRO A 43 -5.15 22.62 11.16
C PRO A 43 -6.41 22.74 12.01
N VAL A 44 -6.26 22.63 13.34
CA VAL A 44 -7.39 22.72 14.30
C VAL A 44 -8.07 24.08 14.27
N ASP A 45 -7.32 25.12 13.94
CA ASP A 45 -7.75 26.53 13.85
C ASP A 45 -8.27 26.92 12.44
N ALA A 46 -8.23 26.02 11.47
CA ALA A 46 -8.68 26.33 10.11
C ALA A 46 -10.21 26.43 10.01
N THR A 47 -10.71 27.50 9.44
CA THR A 47 -12.14 27.69 9.18
C THR A 47 -12.60 26.86 7.97
N LEU A 48 -13.88 26.51 7.95
CA LEU A 48 -14.45 25.74 6.82
C LEU A 48 -14.31 26.50 5.50
N GLU A 49 -14.47 27.83 5.52
CA GLU A 49 -14.33 28.67 4.33
C GLU A 49 -12.90 28.64 3.75
N GLU A 50 -11.89 28.69 4.60
CA GLU A 50 -10.50 28.58 4.18
C GLU A 50 -10.19 27.20 3.58
N ILE A 51 -10.76 26.15 4.17
CA ILE A 51 -10.66 24.78 3.67
C ILE A 51 -11.30 24.69 2.28
N GLN A 52 -12.54 25.16 2.12
CA GLN A 52 -13.26 25.16 0.85
C GLN A 52 -12.51 25.94 -0.23
N LYS A 53 -11.97 27.12 0.10
CA LYS A 53 -11.16 27.93 -0.82
C LYS A 53 -9.94 27.17 -1.32
N LYS A 54 -9.21 26.50 -0.43
CA LYS A 54 -8.04 25.67 -0.78
C LYS A 54 -8.43 24.43 -1.59
N VAL A 55 -9.54 23.78 -1.25
CA VAL A 55 -10.05 22.63 -2.02
C VAL A 55 -10.47 23.08 -3.42
N ARG A 56 -11.16 24.21 -3.55
CA ARG A 56 -11.55 24.77 -4.86
C ARG A 56 -10.34 25.12 -5.72
N HIS A 57 -9.28 25.69 -5.13
CA HIS A 57 -8.03 25.94 -5.84
C HIS A 57 -7.35 24.66 -6.34
N ARG A 58 -7.49 23.55 -5.62
CA ARG A 58 -6.92 22.26 -5.99
C ARG A 58 -7.90 21.32 -6.71
N ALA A 59 -9.11 21.75 -7.00
CA ALA A 59 -10.18 20.92 -7.54
C ALA A 59 -9.80 20.22 -8.86
N ALA A 60 -9.17 20.96 -9.79
CA ALA A 60 -8.70 20.39 -11.05
C ALA A 60 -7.67 19.26 -10.85
N TRP A 61 -6.78 19.39 -9.86
CA TRP A 61 -5.82 18.36 -9.49
C TRP A 61 -6.53 17.15 -8.85
N ILE A 62 -7.49 17.40 -7.94
CA ILE A 62 -8.27 16.32 -7.30
C ILE A 62 -8.99 15.48 -8.36
N LEU A 63 -9.69 16.13 -9.31
CA LEU A 63 -10.41 15.44 -10.38
C LEU A 63 -9.46 14.67 -11.31
N ARG A 64 -8.25 15.19 -11.56
CA ARG A 64 -7.23 14.48 -12.33
C ARG A 64 -6.74 13.23 -11.60
N GLN A 65 -6.53 13.31 -10.28
CA GLN A 65 -6.14 12.17 -9.47
C GLN A 65 -7.27 11.13 -9.39
N LYS A 66 -8.53 11.52 -9.26
CA LYS A 66 -9.67 10.59 -9.31
C LYS A 66 -9.69 9.83 -10.63
N ARG A 67 -9.64 10.53 -11.77
CA ARG A 67 -9.58 9.90 -13.10
C ARG A 67 -8.36 8.99 -13.27
N TYR A 68 -7.21 9.38 -12.73
CA TYR A 68 -6.01 8.55 -12.73
C TYR A 68 -6.24 7.22 -11.98
N PHE A 69 -6.85 7.26 -10.81
CA PHE A 69 -7.17 6.01 -10.09
C PHE A 69 -8.27 5.20 -10.79
N GLU A 70 -9.29 5.83 -11.34
CA GLU A 70 -10.34 5.17 -12.12
C GLU A 70 -9.78 4.43 -13.34
N SER A 71 -8.71 4.93 -13.98
CA SER A 71 -8.06 4.27 -15.10
C SER A 71 -7.41 2.92 -14.77
N PHE A 72 -7.15 2.62 -13.49
CA PHE A 72 -6.64 1.32 -13.05
C PHE A 72 -7.74 0.29 -12.76
N GLY A 73 -9.01 0.64 -12.98
CA GLY A 73 -10.16 -0.21 -12.64
C GLY A 73 -10.51 -0.16 -11.15
N THR A 74 -11.48 -1.00 -10.78
CA THR A 74 -11.90 -1.09 -9.37
C THR A 74 -10.74 -1.53 -8.48
N PRO A 75 -10.59 -0.92 -7.28
CA PRO A 75 -9.61 -1.38 -6.30
C PRO A 75 -9.76 -2.89 -6.09
N THR A 76 -8.65 -3.61 -6.08
CA THR A 76 -8.66 -5.05 -5.80
C THR A 76 -9.40 -5.27 -4.48
N THR A 77 -10.44 -6.09 -4.51
CA THR A 77 -11.23 -6.46 -3.32
C THR A 77 -10.27 -6.90 -2.21
N GLU A 78 -10.59 -6.54 -0.98
CA GLU A 78 -9.79 -6.95 0.17
C GLU A 78 -9.63 -8.48 0.18
N ARG A 79 -8.40 -8.95 0.30
CA ARG A 79 -8.10 -10.39 0.25
C ARG A 79 -8.68 -11.09 1.46
N GLN A 80 -9.42 -12.15 1.21
CA GLN A 80 -10.06 -12.95 2.25
C GLN A 80 -9.18 -14.10 2.76
N TYR A 81 -8.11 -14.42 2.00
CA TYR A 81 -7.20 -15.53 2.30
C TYR A 81 -7.92 -16.86 2.49
N VAL A 82 -8.78 -17.19 1.53
CA VAL A 82 -9.53 -18.46 1.49
C VAL A 82 -9.00 -19.38 0.40
N SER A 83 -9.22 -20.70 0.56
CA SER A 83 -8.87 -21.67 -0.47
C SER A 83 -9.58 -21.38 -1.78
N GLY A 84 -8.85 -21.43 -2.90
CA GLY A 84 -9.32 -21.05 -4.24
C GLY A 84 -9.00 -19.60 -4.63
N GLU A 85 -8.59 -18.74 -3.70
CA GLU A 85 -8.16 -17.38 -4.01
C GLU A 85 -6.84 -17.38 -4.77
N SER A 86 -6.71 -16.51 -5.78
CA SER A 86 -5.49 -16.39 -6.59
C SER A 86 -4.50 -15.40 -5.99
N HIS A 87 -3.25 -15.82 -5.86
CA HIS A 87 -2.15 -15.02 -5.34
C HIS A 87 -0.99 -14.97 -6.33
N LEU A 88 -0.35 -13.79 -6.44
CA LEU A 88 0.83 -13.59 -7.29
C LEU A 88 2.12 -13.83 -6.49
N TYR A 89 3.03 -14.59 -7.07
CA TYR A 89 4.40 -14.73 -6.56
C TYR A 89 5.39 -14.77 -7.72
N LEU A 90 6.36 -13.86 -7.73
CA LEU A 90 7.36 -13.69 -8.79
C LEU A 90 6.76 -13.62 -10.21
N GLY A 91 5.66 -12.86 -10.38
CA GLY A 91 4.98 -12.69 -11.67
C GLY A 91 4.09 -13.86 -12.10
N ARG A 92 4.05 -14.95 -11.34
CA ARG A 92 3.18 -16.11 -11.61
C ARG A 92 1.98 -16.12 -10.67
N GLN A 93 0.86 -16.63 -11.18
CA GLN A 93 -0.37 -16.80 -10.41
C GLN A 93 -0.43 -18.19 -9.79
N TYR A 94 -0.76 -18.25 -8.52
CA TYR A 94 -0.92 -19.46 -7.73
C TYR A 94 -2.30 -19.49 -7.08
N MET A 95 -2.93 -20.65 -7.05
CA MET A 95 -4.17 -20.86 -6.32
C MET A 95 -3.85 -21.20 -4.85
N LEU A 96 -4.48 -20.50 -3.93
CA LEU A 96 -4.31 -20.73 -2.49
C LEU A 96 -5.02 -22.00 -2.07
N ARG A 97 -4.34 -22.84 -1.28
CA ARG A 97 -4.89 -24.00 -0.62
C ARG A 97 -4.52 -23.96 0.86
N ILE A 98 -5.52 -23.96 1.73
CA ILE A 98 -5.31 -23.90 3.18
C ILE A 98 -5.64 -25.26 3.78
N LYS A 99 -4.72 -25.78 4.56
CA LYS A 99 -4.85 -27.02 5.33
C LYS A 99 -4.64 -26.73 6.81
N GLU A 100 -5.41 -27.38 7.64
CA GLU A 100 -5.14 -27.39 9.09
C GLU A 100 -4.01 -28.35 9.39
N GLY A 101 -3.08 -27.91 10.23
CA GLY A 101 -1.92 -28.71 10.62
C GLY A 101 -1.24 -28.14 11.85
N LYS A 102 -0.18 -28.78 12.29
CA LYS A 102 0.55 -28.41 13.51
C LYS A 102 1.57 -27.29 13.30
N THR A 103 1.89 -27.00 12.03
CA THR A 103 2.94 -26.07 11.66
C THR A 103 2.35 -24.86 10.91
N ASN A 104 3.07 -23.73 10.93
CA ASN A 104 2.73 -22.54 10.16
C ASN A 104 3.70 -22.42 8.98
N THR A 105 3.47 -23.18 7.92
CA THR A 105 4.36 -23.27 6.75
C THR A 105 3.63 -22.93 5.46
N VAL A 106 4.39 -22.48 4.47
CA VAL A 106 3.89 -22.20 3.12
C VAL A 106 4.78 -22.90 2.10
N HIS A 107 4.17 -23.71 1.26
CA HIS A 107 4.81 -24.39 0.14
C HIS A 107 4.18 -23.91 -1.16
N TYR A 108 4.97 -23.83 -2.24
CA TYR A 108 4.45 -23.51 -3.57
C TYR A 108 4.97 -24.53 -4.59
N GLN A 109 4.05 -25.19 -5.26
CA GLN A 109 4.31 -26.18 -6.28
C GLN A 109 3.11 -26.29 -7.23
N ASN A 110 3.35 -26.58 -8.52
CA ASN A 110 2.30 -26.84 -9.50
C ASN A 110 1.17 -25.80 -9.53
N ASN A 111 1.52 -24.50 -9.51
CA ASN A 111 0.58 -23.36 -9.45
C ASN A 111 -0.32 -23.33 -8.19
N ILE A 112 0.04 -24.07 -7.16
CA ILE A 112 -0.64 -24.06 -5.87
C ILE A 112 0.29 -23.43 -4.83
N LEU A 113 -0.28 -22.53 -4.02
CA LEU A 113 0.33 -21.98 -2.83
C LEU A 113 -0.36 -22.60 -1.63
N GLU A 114 0.25 -23.64 -1.06
CA GLU A 114 -0.32 -24.40 0.05
C GLU A 114 0.14 -23.82 1.38
N ILE A 115 -0.82 -23.46 2.23
CA ILE A 115 -0.58 -23.00 3.60
C ILE A 115 -1.03 -24.11 4.56
N GLU A 116 -0.12 -24.54 5.41
CA GLU A 116 -0.45 -25.31 6.60
C GLU A 116 -0.45 -24.36 7.80
N CYS A 117 -1.54 -24.30 8.56
CA CYS A 117 -1.67 -23.44 9.74
C CYS A 117 -2.54 -24.12 10.82
N GLN A 118 -2.33 -23.73 12.08
CA GLN A 118 -3.10 -24.27 13.20
C GLN A 118 -4.56 -23.81 13.16
N ASN A 119 -4.79 -22.54 12.79
CA ASN A 119 -6.12 -21.96 12.61
C ASN A 119 -6.22 -21.37 11.20
N LYS A 120 -7.28 -21.68 10.49
CA LYS A 120 -7.53 -21.11 9.13
C LYS A 120 -7.57 -19.58 9.09
N GLU A 121 -8.05 -18.97 10.16
CA GLU A 121 -8.11 -17.51 10.31
C GLU A 121 -6.72 -16.86 10.30
N ASP A 122 -5.68 -17.59 10.68
CA ASP A 122 -4.30 -17.11 10.67
C ASP A 122 -3.59 -17.26 9.32
N ALA A 123 -4.23 -17.89 8.33
CA ALA A 123 -3.65 -18.14 7.01
C ALA A 123 -3.11 -16.86 6.36
N GLY A 124 -3.83 -15.74 6.48
CA GLY A 124 -3.39 -14.45 5.98
C GLY A 124 -2.09 -13.95 6.64
N LYS A 125 -1.96 -14.12 7.96
CA LYS A 125 -0.75 -13.74 8.72
C LYS A 125 0.44 -14.63 8.33
N VAL A 126 0.20 -15.95 8.21
CA VAL A 126 1.22 -16.93 7.81
C VAL A 126 1.73 -16.61 6.40
N LEU A 127 0.82 -16.36 5.44
CA LEU A 127 1.17 -16.01 4.08
C LEU A 127 1.93 -14.68 3.99
N GLN A 128 1.50 -13.65 4.73
CA GLN A 128 2.20 -12.36 4.76
C GLN A 128 3.61 -12.46 5.36
N LYS A 129 3.79 -13.29 6.38
CA LYS A 129 5.11 -13.57 6.97
C LYS A 129 6.01 -14.25 5.94
N TRP A 130 5.49 -15.29 5.28
CA TRP A 130 6.22 -16.00 4.22
C TRP A 130 6.64 -15.08 3.07
N TYR A 131 5.73 -14.23 2.55
CA TYR A 131 6.09 -13.24 1.53
C TYR A 131 7.22 -12.32 1.96
N ARG A 132 7.22 -11.88 3.22
CA ARG A 132 8.27 -11.01 3.76
C ARG A 132 9.63 -11.72 3.83
N GLU A 133 9.63 -12.98 4.23
CA GLU A 133 10.85 -13.81 4.28
C GLU A 133 11.39 -14.07 2.86
N ARG A 134 10.51 -14.44 1.93
CA ARG A 134 10.87 -14.62 0.52
C ARG A 134 11.38 -13.34 -0.13
N ALA A 135 10.76 -12.21 0.17
CA ALA A 135 11.23 -10.90 -0.30
C ALA A 135 12.65 -10.61 0.18
N LYS A 136 12.97 -10.86 1.46
CA LYS A 136 14.33 -10.68 1.97
C LYS A 136 15.35 -11.52 1.19
N ILE A 137 15.06 -12.80 1.00
CA ILE A 137 15.94 -13.71 0.25
C ILE A 137 16.13 -13.21 -1.19
N LYS A 138 15.04 -12.94 -1.90
CA LYS A 138 15.12 -12.55 -3.32
C LYS A 138 15.76 -11.18 -3.52
N PHE A 139 15.47 -10.20 -2.68
CA PHE A 139 16.13 -8.89 -2.77
C PHE A 139 17.62 -8.99 -2.46
N THR A 140 18.04 -9.82 -1.52
CA THR A 140 19.46 -10.06 -1.27
C THR A 140 20.12 -10.71 -2.49
N GLU A 141 19.49 -11.75 -3.04
CA GLU A 141 19.97 -12.44 -4.24
C GLU A 141 20.16 -11.50 -5.43
N TYR A 142 19.15 -10.64 -5.70
CA TYR A 142 19.22 -9.66 -6.81
C TYR A 142 20.15 -8.47 -6.53
N ALA A 143 20.35 -8.12 -5.29
CA ALA A 143 21.24 -7.03 -4.92
C ALA A 143 22.74 -7.40 -5.02
N GLN A 144 23.10 -8.66 -4.78
CA GLN A 144 24.51 -9.09 -4.75
C GLN A 144 25.28 -8.77 -6.04
N PRO A 145 24.79 -9.06 -7.27
CA PRO A 145 25.50 -8.72 -8.48
C PRO A 145 25.69 -7.19 -8.64
N ILE A 146 24.68 -6.42 -8.26
CA ILE A 146 24.68 -4.96 -8.34
C ILE A 146 25.70 -4.39 -7.34
N ILE A 147 25.70 -4.89 -6.11
CA ILE A 147 26.66 -4.51 -5.07
C ILE A 147 28.10 -4.81 -5.56
N GLY A 148 28.31 -5.99 -6.19
CA GLY A 148 29.61 -6.34 -6.77
C GLY A 148 30.09 -5.36 -7.83
N GLN A 149 29.23 -4.87 -8.71
CA GLN A 149 29.56 -3.87 -9.72
C GLN A 149 29.96 -2.51 -9.08
N PHE A 150 29.23 -2.09 -8.04
CA PHE A 150 29.51 -0.81 -7.38
C PHE A 150 30.67 -0.86 -6.39
N SER A 151 31.09 -2.03 -5.93
CA SER A 151 32.26 -2.20 -5.06
C SER A 151 33.56 -1.74 -5.72
N ALA A 152 33.67 -1.85 -7.05
CA ALA A 152 34.78 -1.34 -7.84
C ALA A 152 34.95 0.20 -7.72
N TYR A 153 33.87 0.92 -7.37
CA TYR A 153 33.88 2.36 -7.13
C TYR A 153 34.00 2.75 -5.65
N GLY A 154 34.31 1.77 -4.78
CA GLY A 154 34.41 2.00 -3.33
C GLY A 154 33.08 2.14 -2.61
N VAL A 155 31.97 1.84 -3.29
CA VAL A 155 30.61 1.97 -2.74
C VAL A 155 30.10 0.61 -2.31
N GLN A 156 29.94 0.43 -0.99
CA GLN A 156 29.36 -0.81 -0.43
C GLN A 156 28.21 -0.47 0.53
N PRO A 157 27.04 -1.09 0.38
CA PRO A 157 25.94 -0.89 1.31
C PRO A 157 26.22 -1.60 2.64
N LYS A 158 26.06 -0.90 3.76
CA LYS A 158 26.18 -1.49 5.10
C LYS A 158 25.07 -2.50 5.41
N ASN A 159 23.85 -2.21 5.00
CA ASN A 159 22.67 -3.04 5.28
C ASN A 159 21.66 -3.02 4.15
N LEU A 160 21.06 -4.17 3.89
CA LEU A 160 19.91 -4.34 3.01
C LEU A 160 18.65 -4.55 3.86
N THR A 161 17.71 -3.60 3.83
CA THR A 161 16.48 -3.69 4.62
C THR A 161 15.25 -3.71 3.74
N VAL A 162 14.39 -4.72 3.92
CA VAL A 162 13.11 -4.83 3.24
C VAL A 162 11.99 -4.36 4.17
N ARG A 163 11.27 -3.29 3.79
CA ARG A 163 10.16 -2.75 4.58
C ARG A 163 8.87 -2.71 3.75
N LYS A 164 7.74 -3.00 4.40
CA LYS A 164 6.42 -2.78 3.81
C LYS A 164 6.12 -1.28 3.86
N TRP A 165 5.83 -0.67 2.73
CA TRP A 165 5.40 0.73 2.68
C TRP A 165 3.92 0.84 3.05
N LYS A 166 3.56 1.79 3.93
CA LYS A 166 2.17 1.95 4.42
C LYS A 166 1.27 2.79 3.51
N SER A 167 1.82 3.47 2.50
CA SER A 167 1.04 4.33 1.61
C SER A 167 1.24 3.97 0.16
N VAL A 168 0.12 3.85 -0.57
CA VAL A 168 -0.01 3.71 -2.03
C VAL A 168 0.75 2.53 -2.65
N GLY A 169 0.04 1.43 -2.86
CA GLY A 169 0.53 0.26 -3.59
C GLY A 169 1.72 -0.40 -2.90
N ALA A 170 1.69 -1.70 -2.71
CA ALA A 170 2.78 -2.44 -2.08
C ALA A 170 4.04 -2.44 -2.96
N ILE A 171 4.73 -1.31 -3.04
CA ILE A 171 6.09 -1.25 -3.57
C ILE A 171 7.01 -1.58 -2.40
N ALA A 172 7.64 -2.75 -2.45
CA ALA A 172 8.76 -3.04 -1.58
C ALA A 172 9.90 -2.08 -1.94
N ARG A 173 10.11 -1.05 -1.15
CA ARG A 173 11.23 -0.14 -1.35
C ARG A 173 12.45 -0.74 -0.67
N LEU A 174 13.46 -1.06 -1.46
CA LEU A 174 14.79 -1.38 -0.99
C LEU A 174 15.42 -0.08 -0.46
N MET A 175 15.61 0.02 0.86
CA MET A 175 16.43 1.08 1.43
C MET A 175 17.87 0.55 1.54
N VAL A 176 18.74 1.09 0.71
CA VAL A 176 20.18 0.89 0.80
C VAL A 176 20.75 2.10 1.54
N THR A 177 21.34 1.89 2.69
CA THR A 177 22.04 2.96 3.43
C THR A 177 23.50 2.91 3.05
N PHE A 178 23.99 3.98 2.46
CA PHE A 178 25.41 4.21 2.15
C PHE A 178 26.04 5.06 3.26
N PHE A 179 27.27 4.81 3.58
CA PHE A 179 28.18 5.70 4.32
C PHE A 179 29.50 5.75 3.61
#